data_801ec1c57dc7d50afcf663a417c3867f
#
_entry.id   801ec1c57dc7d50afcf663a417c3867f
#
_cell.length_a   1.000
_cell.length_b   1.000
_cell.length_c   1.000
_cell.angle_alpha   90.00
_cell.angle_beta   90.00
_cell.angle_gamma   90.00
#
_symmetry.space_group_name_H-M   'P 1'
#
loop_
_entity.id
_entity.type
_entity.pdbx_description
1 polymer ?
#
loop_
_entity_poly.entity_id
_entity_poly.type
_entity_poly.pdbx_seq_one_letter_code
_entity_poly.pdbx_strand_id
1 'polypeptide(L)'
;MKLTFYKYQGTGNDFILVDNRNENFPKENISLINKLCDRNFGIGADGLILLENDEESDFKMRYFNADGNQGTLCGNGGRCIVAFAQKLGIINTTTSFTAIDGLHYATIEKKLVALQMIDVCKITVHKDFIFTNTGSPHHVQLVENLIDFPVVTEGKRIRNEIYGTAGSNVNFVEQVDASTFKVRTYERGVEDETLACGTGVTAVAIAMHTTEKTKNNSVSLPVNGGTLTVSFDAVDGHYKNIFLKGPATFVFKGVIEI
;
A
#
# COMPACT_ATOMS: atom_id res chain seq x y z
N MET A 1 -7.63 -23.80 19.32
CA MET A 1 -7.34 -24.27 17.94
C MET A 1 -5.92 -23.86 17.57
N LYS A 2 -5.16 -24.69 16.84
CA LYS A 2 -3.83 -24.31 16.36
C LYS A 2 -3.95 -23.56 15.03
N LEU A 3 -3.45 -22.35 14.98
CA LEU A 3 -3.40 -21.51 13.78
C LEU A 3 -1.98 -21.46 13.23
N THR A 4 -1.79 -21.88 11.97
CA THR A 4 -0.53 -21.65 11.23
C THR A 4 -0.61 -20.30 10.55
N PHE A 5 0.41 -19.46 10.74
CA PHE A 5 0.49 -18.13 10.12
C PHE A 5 1.85 -17.91 9.47
N TYR A 6 1.89 -16.92 8.60
CA TYR A 6 3.09 -16.46 7.90
C TYR A 6 3.25 -14.95 8.11
N LYS A 7 4.43 -14.53 8.52
CA LYS A 7 4.76 -13.12 8.65
C LYS A 7 5.40 -12.61 7.37
N TYR A 8 4.83 -11.53 6.84
CA TYR A 8 5.33 -10.83 5.66
C TYR A 8 5.47 -9.34 5.96
N GLN A 9 6.29 -8.66 5.17
CA GLN A 9 6.35 -7.19 5.13
C GLN A 9 6.53 -6.71 3.69
N GLY A 10 5.93 -5.55 3.40
CA GLY A 10 6.09 -4.80 2.15
C GLY A 10 6.51 -3.38 2.45
N THR A 11 7.80 -3.05 2.23
CA THR A 11 8.37 -1.72 2.55
C THR A 11 8.12 -1.27 3.99
N GLY A 12 8.35 -2.20 4.96
CA GLY A 12 8.23 -1.93 6.39
C GLY A 12 6.84 -2.12 7.00
N ASN A 13 5.78 -2.09 6.19
CA ASN A 13 4.43 -2.39 6.64
C ASN A 13 4.24 -3.91 6.72
N ASP A 14 3.89 -4.44 7.89
CA ASP A 14 3.97 -5.86 8.20
C ASP A 14 2.62 -6.52 8.49
N PHE A 15 2.47 -7.76 8.04
CA PHE A 15 1.19 -8.47 8.06
C PHE A 15 1.32 -9.90 8.56
N ILE A 16 0.26 -10.37 9.23
CA ILE A 16 0.00 -11.77 9.51
C ILE A 16 -0.81 -12.33 8.34
N LEU A 17 -0.29 -13.30 7.61
CA LEU A 17 -0.99 -13.98 6.52
C LEU A 17 -1.41 -15.38 6.93
N VAL A 18 -2.65 -15.75 6.61
CA VAL A 18 -3.21 -17.06 6.91
C VAL A 18 -3.79 -17.67 5.63
N ASP A 19 -3.43 -18.91 5.34
CA ASP A 19 -4.11 -19.73 4.34
C ASP A 19 -5.46 -20.19 4.92
N ASN A 20 -6.51 -19.51 4.54
CA ASN A 20 -7.88 -19.75 5.01
C ASN A 20 -8.77 -20.40 3.93
N ARG A 21 -8.18 -21.11 2.97
CA ARG A 21 -8.96 -21.82 1.92
C ARG A 21 -9.90 -22.89 2.47
N ASN A 22 -9.63 -23.37 3.67
CA ASN A 22 -10.52 -24.32 4.41
C ASN A 22 -11.53 -23.61 5.30
N GLU A 23 -11.61 -22.28 5.31
CA GLU A 23 -12.54 -21.43 6.05
C GLU A 23 -12.60 -21.70 7.58
N ASN A 24 -11.47 -22.10 8.16
CA ASN A 24 -11.39 -22.44 9.59
C ASN A 24 -11.09 -21.24 10.50
N PHE A 25 -10.64 -20.10 9.93
CA PHE A 25 -10.34 -18.90 10.72
C PHE A 25 -11.64 -18.17 11.12
N PRO A 26 -11.83 -17.84 12.42
CA PRO A 26 -13.03 -17.16 12.91
C PRO A 26 -12.99 -15.65 12.57
N LYS A 27 -13.17 -15.31 11.31
CA LYS A 27 -13.00 -13.97 10.72
C LYS A 27 -13.93 -12.87 11.26
N GLU A 28 -15.03 -13.27 11.92
CA GLU A 28 -15.94 -12.32 12.57
C GLU A 28 -15.51 -11.98 14.02
N ASN A 29 -14.45 -12.61 14.53
CA ASN A 29 -13.96 -12.37 15.89
C ASN A 29 -12.94 -11.22 15.89
N ILE A 30 -13.46 -9.99 15.94
CA ILE A 30 -12.66 -8.74 15.98
C ILE A 30 -11.62 -8.76 17.12
N SER A 31 -12.03 -9.21 18.32
CA SER A 31 -11.14 -9.26 19.49
C SER A 31 -9.95 -10.21 19.28
N LEU A 32 -10.18 -11.33 18.60
CA LEU A 32 -9.09 -12.26 18.27
C LEU A 32 -8.10 -11.63 17.26
N ILE A 33 -8.60 -10.98 16.21
CA ILE A 33 -7.78 -10.34 15.20
C ILE A 33 -6.94 -9.24 15.84
N ASN A 34 -7.56 -8.37 16.64
CA ASN A 34 -6.87 -7.34 17.39
C ASN A 34 -5.79 -7.92 18.31
N LYS A 35 -6.09 -8.99 19.07
CA LYS A 35 -5.11 -9.68 19.91
C LYS A 35 -3.95 -10.26 19.10
N LEU A 36 -4.21 -10.87 17.94
CA LEU A 36 -3.16 -11.43 17.08
C LEU A 36 -2.23 -10.32 16.55
N CYS A 37 -2.78 -9.15 16.23
CA CYS A 37 -2.02 -8.00 15.75
C CYS A 37 -1.28 -7.22 16.85
N ASP A 38 -1.61 -7.44 18.11
CA ASP A 38 -0.93 -6.79 19.23
C ASP A 38 0.56 -7.20 19.30
N ARG A 39 1.46 -6.20 19.34
CA ARG A 39 2.92 -6.42 19.28
C ARG A 39 3.50 -6.93 20.59
N ASN A 40 2.78 -6.80 21.71
CA ASN A 40 3.23 -7.22 23.04
C ASN A 40 2.59 -8.54 23.47
N PHE A 41 1.31 -8.77 23.10
CA PHE A 41 0.53 -9.90 23.61
C PHE A 41 0.12 -10.89 22.50
N GLY A 42 0.39 -10.59 21.23
CA GLY A 42 0.09 -11.42 20.08
C GLY A 42 1.32 -11.72 19.22
N ILE A 43 1.09 -11.89 17.93
CA ILE A 43 2.13 -12.05 16.92
C ILE A 43 2.75 -10.68 16.59
N GLY A 44 1.92 -9.64 16.62
CA GLY A 44 2.27 -8.27 16.27
C GLY A 44 2.30 -8.02 14.76
N ALA A 45 1.45 -7.11 14.27
CA ALA A 45 1.41 -6.66 12.88
C ALA A 45 0.56 -5.41 12.71
N ASP A 46 0.72 -4.72 11.59
CA ASP A 46 -0.16 -3.64 11.16
C ASP A 46 -1.53 -4.14 10.68
N GLY A 47 -1.63 -5.44 10.36
CA GLY A 47 -2.87 -6.07 10.00
C GLY A 47 -2.76 -7.56 9.74
N LEU A 48 -3.92 -8.19 9.53
CA LEU A 48 -4.08 -9.61 9.24
C LEU A 48 -4.72 -9.78 7.85
N ILE A 49 -4.20 -10.71 7.07
CA ILE A 49 -4.69 -11.01 5.72
C ILE A 49 -5.02 -12.50 5.62
N LEU A 50 -6.26 -12.80 5.22
CA LEU A 50 -6.69 -14.16 4.88
C LEU A 50 -6.62 -14.34 3.36
N LEU A 51 -6.05 -15.46 2.94
CA LEU A 51 -6.15 -15.96 1.59
C LEU A 51 -7.25 -17.02 1.56
N GLU A 52 -8.31 -16.77 0.81
CA GLU A 52 -9.49 -17.64 0.68
C GLU A 52 -9.64 -18.11 -0.77
N ASN A 53 -10.43 -19.16 -1.02
CA ASN A 53 -10.82 -19.53 -2.36
C ASN A 53 -11.73 -18.47 -2.98
N ASP A 54 -11.69 -18.35 -4.30
CA ASP A 54 -12.59 -17.51 -5.08
C ASP A 54 -13.05 -18.27 -6.33
N GLU A 55 -14.26 -18.00 -6.80
CA GLU A 55 -14.83 -18.64 -8.00
C GLU A 55 -14.47 -17.89 -9.29
N GLU A 56 -14.17 -16.60 -9.19
CA GLU A 56 -13.97 -15.70 -10.32
C GLU A 56 -12.50 -15.31 -10.54
N SER A 57 -11.63 -15.58 -9.56
CA SER A 57 -10.21 -15.23 -9.60
C SER A 57 -9.34 -16.33 -8.99
N ASP A 58 -8.02 -16.17 -9.02
CA ASP A 58 -7.11 -17.18 -8.49
C ASP A 58 -7.26 -17.37 -6.97
N PHE A 59 -7.63 -16.31 -6.25
CA PHE A 59 -7.92 -16.33 -4.80
C PHE A 59 -8.62 -15.04 -4.38
N LYS A 60 -9.17 -15.06 -3.16
CA LYS A 60 -9.77 -13.89 -2.50
C LYS A 60 -8.89 -13.41 -1.35
N MET A 61 -8.71 -12.11 -1.26
CA MET A 61 -8.04 -11.41 -0.17
C MET A 61 -9.07 -10.84 0.79
N ARG A 62 -8.96 -11.17 2.10
CA ARG A 62 -9.62 -10.41 3.17
C ARG A 62 -8.57 -9.76 4.03
N TYR A 63 -8.63 -8.44 4.12
CA TYR A 63 -7.73 -7.66 4.92
C TYR A 63 -8.42 -7.09 6.16
N PHE A 64 -7.77 -7.19 7.30
CA PHE A 64 -8.19 -6.61 8.57
C PHE A 64 -7.08 -5.72 9.11
N ASN A 65 -7.44 -4.51 9.54
CA ASN A 65 -6.54 -3.62 10.28
C ASN A 65 -6.18 -4.23 11.64
N ALA A 66 -5.18 -3.69 12.31
CA ALA A 66 -4.77 -4.16 13.64
C ALA A 66 -5.86 -4.03 14.71
N ASP A 67 -6.84 -3.15 14.51
CA ASP A 67 -8.00 -3.01 15.41
C ASP A 67 -9.05 -4.13 15.24
N GLY A 68 -8.86 -5.02 14.26
CA GLY A 68 -9.74 -6.13 13.93
C GLY A 68 -10.84 -5.81 12.93
N ASN A 69 -11.01 -4.56 12.52
CA ASN A 69 -12.00 -4.18 11.53
C ASN A 69 -11.51 -4.47 10.11
N GLN A 70 -12.44 -4.90 9.24
CA GLN A 70 -12.11 -5.14 7.84
C GLN A 70 -11.74 -3.83 7.16
N GLY A 71 -10.61 -3.82 6.45
CA GLY A 71 -10.09 -2.70 5.68
C GLY A 71 -10.24 -2.91 4.18
N THR A 72 -10.02 -1.83 3.42
CA THR A 72 -9.87 -1.86 1.96
C THR A 72 -8.48 -2.35 1.58
N LEU A 73 -8.25 -2.61 0.28
CA LEU A 73 -6.93 -3.04 -0.18
C LEU A 73 -5.84 -2.03 0.21
N CYS A 74 -4.86 -2.52 0.96
CA CYS A 74 -3.59 -1.84 1.17
C CYS A 74 -2.59 -2.30 0.11
N GLY A 75 -1.97 -1.40 -0.65
CA GLY A 75 -1.00 -1.76 -1.70
C GLY A 75 0.18 -2.58 -1.18
N ASN A 76 0.62 -2.36 0.07
CA ASN A 76 1.66 -3.15 0.73
C ASN A 76 1.16 -4.58 1.04
N GLY A 77 -0.06 -4.69 1.57
CA GLY A 77 -0.73 -5.97 1.84
C GLY A 77 -1.03 -6.76 0.56
N GLY A 78 -1.48 -6.07 -0.50
CA GLY A 78 -1.72 -6.66 -1.81
C GLY A 78 -0.45 -7.29 -2.41
N ARG A 79 0.71 -6.63 -2.28
CA ARG A 79 1.97 -7.25 -2.70
C ARG A 79 2.33 -8.47 -1.84
N CYS A 80 2.10 -8.40 -0.53
CA CYS A 80 2.41 -9.50 0.40
C CYS A 80 1.55 -10.74 0.12
N ILE A 81 0.24 -10.58 -0.15
CA ILE A 81 -0.61 -11.74 -0.44
C ILE A 81 -0.28 -12.40 -1.79
N VAL A 82 0.11 -11.61 -2.81
CA VAL A 82 0.58 -12.17 -4.09
C VAL A 82 1.84 -13.02 -3.90
N ALA A 83 2.82 -12.53 -3.13
CA ALA A 83 4.01 -13.31 -2.81
C ALA A 83 3.68 -14.55 -1.95
N PHE A 84 2.68 -14.47 -1.10
CA PHE A 84 2.19 -15.59 -0.31
C PHE A 84 1.49 -16.64 -1.18
N ALA A 85 0.63 -16.23 -2.11
CA ALA A 85 -0.04 -17.12 -3.06
C ALA A 85 0.98 -17.87 -3.94
N GLN A 86 2.05 -17.20 -4.40
CA GLN A 86 3.15 -17.85 -5.10
C GLN A 86 3.86 -18.87 -4.21
N LYS A 87 4.15 -18.55 -2.95
CA LYS A 87 4.78 -19.49 -1.99
C LYS A 87 3.92 -20.71 -1.73
N LEU A 88 2.59 -20.58 -1.76
CA LEU A 88 1.65 -21.69 -1.61
C LEU A 88 1.47 -22.51 -2.92
N GLY A 89 2.06 -22.10 -4.03
CA GLY A 89 1.92 -22.75 -5.33
C GLY A 89 0.55 -22.55 -6.00
N ILE A 90 -0.20 -21.52 -5.59
CA ILE A 90 -1.51 -21.15 -6.18
C ILE A 90 -1.28 -20.46 -7.51
N ILE A 91 -0.28 -19.60 -7.60
CA ILE A 91 0.08 -18.85 -8.80
C ILE A 91 1.55 -19.04 -9.16
N ASN A 92 1.90 -18.71 -10.41
CA ASN A 92 3.29 -18.70 -10.89
C ASN A 92 3.85 -17.28 -10.91
N THR A 93 3.55 -16.51 -11.97
CA THR A 93 4.11 -15.17 -12.22
C THR A 93 3.08 -14.07 -12.37
N THR A 94 1.85 -14.43 -12.67
CA THR A 94 0.73 -13.50 -12.87
C THR A 94 -0.47 -13.98 -12.07
N THR A 95 -1.31 -13.05 -11.66
CA THR A 95 -2.53 -13.38 -10.91
C THR A 95 -3.60 -12.31 -11.08
N SER A 96 -4.85 -12.74 -10.99
CA SER A 96 -5.97 -11.91 -10.60
C SER A 96 -6.49 -12.38 -9.23
N PHE A 97 -6.88 -11.45 -8.38
CA PHE A 97 -7.48 -11.76 -7.08
C PHE A 97 -8.54 -10.74 -6.70
N THR A 98 -9.54 -11.19 -5.98
CA THR A 98 -10.64 -10.34 -5.52
C THR A 98 -10.38 -9.85 -4.10
N ALA A 99 -10.55 -8.54 -3.86
CA ALA A 99 -10.61 -7.94 -2.52
C ALA A 99 -11.98 -7.28 -2.31
N ILE A 100 -12.18 -6.61 -1.17
CA ILE A 100 -13.47 -5.96 -0.85
C ILE A 100 -13.85 -4.87 -1.86
N ASP A 101 -12.87 -4.24 -2.48
CA ASP A 101 -13.00 -3.14 -3.45
C ASP A 101 -12.98 -3.62 -4.92
N GLY A 102 -12.96 -4.92 -5.16
CA GLY A 102 -13.08 -5.52 -6.49
C GLY A 102 -11.92 -6.39 -6.93
N LEU A 103 -11.80 -6.58 -8.24
CA LEU A 103 -10.78 -7.41 -8.88
C LEU A 103 -9.47 -6.64 -9.05
N HIS A 104 -8.37 -7.28 -8.71
CA HIS A 104 -7.02 -6.75 -8.82
C HIS A 104 -6.13 -7.67 -9.66
N TYR A 105 -5.16 -7.08 -10.35
CA TYR A 105 -4.16 -7.79 -11.15
C TYR A 105 -2.77 -7.52 -10.59
N ALA A 106 -1.93 -8.54 -10.61
CA ALA A 106 -0.54 -8.40 -10.22
C ALA A 106 0.36 -9.35 -10.99
N THR A 107 1.63 -8.94 -11.07
CA THR A 107 2.71 -9.84 -11.52
C THR A 107 3.74 -9.95 -10.43
N ILE A 108 4.43 -11.11 -10.37
CA ILE A 108 5.53 -11.32 -9.45
C ILE A 108 6.73 -11.91 -10.18
N GLU A 109 7.86 -11.26 -10.03
CA GLU A 109 9.15 -11.73 -10.53
C GLU A 109 10.19 -11.67 -9.42
N LYS A 110 10.77 -12.83 -9.08
CA LYS A 110 11.68 -12.99 -7.94
C LYS A 110 10.98 -12.60 -6.62
N LYS A 111 11.28 -11.45 -6.06
CA LYS A 111 10.66 -10.92 -4.81
C LYS A 111 9.96 -9.58 -5.04
N LEU A 112 9.85 -9.15 -6.30
CA LEU A 112 9.21 -7.90 -6.66
C LEU A 112 7.82 -8.20 -7.21
N VAL A 113 6.82 -7.58 -6.60
CA VAL A 113 5.42 -7.64 -7.03
C VAL A 113 5.05 -6.30 -7.65
N ALA A 114 4.49 -6.32 -8.87
CA ALA A 114 3.86 -5.19 -9.49
C ALA A 114 2.34 -5.36 -9.40
N LEU A 115 1.71 -4.53 -8.60
CA LEU A 115 0.27 -4.50 -8.36
C LEU A 115 -0.36 -3.42 -9.23
N GLN A 116 -1.41 -3.76 -9.99
CA GLN A 116 -2.16 -2.79 -10.75
C GLN A 116 -2.96 -1.89 -9.82
N MET A 117 -2.84 -0.59 -10.04
CA MET A 117 -3.56 0.46 -9.34
C MET A 117 -4.71 0.97 -10.21
N ILE A 118 -5.63 1.72 -9.63
CA ILE A 118 -6.74 2.35 -10.37
C ILE A 118 -6.22 3.38 -11.36
N ASP A 119 -6.91 3.55 -12.47
CA ASP A 119 -6.66 4.63 -13.43
C ASP A 119 -6.94 6.00 -12.81
N VAL A 120 -6.15 7.00 -13.21
CA VAL A 120 -6.27 8.37 -12.69
C VAL A 120 -6.52 9.35 -13.84
N CYS A 121 -7.66 10.03 -13.77
CA CYS A 121 -8.07 11.03 -14.78
C CYS A 121 -8.28 12.43 -14.20
N LYS A 122 -8.27 12.59 -12.88
CA LYS A 122 -8.51 13.88 -12.24
C LYS A 122 -7.32 14.28 -11.36
N ILE A 123 -6.59 15.29 -11.84
CA ILE A 123 -5.45 15.87 -11.16
C ILE A 123 -5.65 17.37 -11.08
N THR A 124 -5.53 17.94 -9.90
CA THR A 124 -5.67 19.36 -9.67
C THR A 124 -4.31 19.94 -9.30
N VAL A 125 -3.78 20.81 -10.16
CA VAL A 125 -2.51 21.51 -9.93
C VAL A 125 -2.80 22.85 -9.28
N HIS A 126 -2.31 23.06 -8.06
CA HIS A 126 -2.31 24.32 -7.36
C HIS A 126 -0.92 24.96 -7.45
N LYS A 127 -0.79 26.20 -6.97
CA LYS A 127 0.48 26.93 -7.01
C LYS A 127 1.61 26.19 -6.28
N ASP A 128 1.30 25.63 -5.08
CA ASP A 128 2.30 25.10 -4.17
C ASP A 128 2.17 23.58 -3.95
N PHE A 129 1.11 22.95 -4.47
CA PHE A 129 0.87 21.51 -4.33
C PHE A 129 0.01 20.94 -5.45
N ILE A 130 -0.02 19.64 -5.57
CA ILE A 130 -0.88 18.90 -6.49
C ILE A 130 -1.82 18.02 -5.66
N PHE A 131 -3.07 17.92 -6.08
CA PHE A 131 -4.06 17.03 -5.47
C PHE A 131 -4.59 16.03 -6.47
N THR A 132 -4.63 14.76 -6.08
CA THR A 132 -5.23 13.67 -6.87
C THR A 132 -5.76 12.56 -5.97
N ASN A 133 -6.57 11.67 -6.54
CA ASN A 133 -7.08 10.49 -5.86
C ASN A 133 -6.61 9.23 -6.62
N THR A 134 -5.87 8.37 -5.95
CA THR A 134 -5.31 7.11 -6.46
C THR A 134 -5.86 5.89 -5.70
N GLY A 135 -7.12 5.96 -5.25
CA GLY A 135 -7.79 5.04 -4.33
C GLY A 135 -7.94 5.67 -2.94
N SER A 136 -7.19 6.71 -2.65
CA SER A 136 -7.29 7.59 -1.49
C SER A 136 -6.92 9.02 -1.91
N PRO A 137 -7.42 10.07 -1.24
CA PRO A 137 -7.04 11.46 -1.55
C PRO A 137 -5.61 11.73 -1.12
N HIS A 138 -4.84 12.38 -2.00
CA HIS A 138 -3.43 12.71 -1.78
C HIS A 138 -3.11 14.16 -2.12
N HIS A 139 -2.53 14.86 -1.14
CA HIS A 139 -1.81 16.11 -1.30
C HIS A 139 -0.35 15.77 -1.58
N VAL A 140 0.23 16.37 -2.62
CA VAL A 140 1.63 16.17 -3.03
C VAL A 140 2.32 17.52 -3.08
N GLN A 141 3.34 17.72 -2.25
CA GLN A 141 4.08 18.97 -2.14
C GLN A 141 5.59 18.74 -2.28
N LEU A 142 6.22 19.46 -3.22
CA LEU A 142 7.67 19.50 -3.30
C LEU A 142 8.24 20.32 -2.14
N VAL A 143 9.30 19.82 -1.54
CA VAL A 143 10.04 20.48 -0.45
C VAL A 143 11.54 20.38 -0.67
N GLU A 144 12.28 21.28 -0.06
CA GLU A 144 13.73 21.20 0.06
C GLU A 144 14.12 20.50 1.36
N ASN A 145 15.24 19.76 1.37
CA ASN A 145 15.78 19.07 2.55
C ASN A 145 14.74 18.17 3.26
N LEU A 146 14.21 17.19 2.52
CA LEU A 146 13.17 16.30 3.03
C LEU A 146 13.59 15.52 4.29
N ILE A 147 14.90 15.28 4.47
CA ILE A 147 15.42 14.51 5.61
C ILE A 147 15.10 15.17 6.96
N ASP A 148 15.21 16.50 7.03
CA ASP A 148 14.94 17.28 8.24
C ASP A 148 13.54 17.91 8.24
N PHE A 149 12.72 17.62 7.21
CA PHE A 149 11.39 18.21 7.08
C PHE A 149 10.45 17.72 8.19
N PRO A 150 9.68 18.60 8.86
CA PRO A 150 8.80 18.24 9.99
C PRO A 150 7.48 17.63 9.49
N VAL A 151 7.56 16.42 8.91
CA VAL A 151 6.45 15.71 8.22
C VAL A 151 5.19 15.62 9.08
N VAL A 152 5.33 15.26 10.36
CA VAL A 152 4.16 15.06 11.24
C VAL A 152 3.47 16.39 11.53
N THR A 153 4.23 17.42 11.86
CA THR A 153 3.67 18.75 12.18
C THR A 153 2.98 19.38 10.98
N GLU A 154 3.68 19.43 9.84
CA GLU A 154 3.13 20.03 8.63
C GLU A 154 2.03 19.16 7.99
N GLY A 155 2.20 17.84 8.00
CA GLY A 155 1.19 16.92 7.51
C GLY A 155 -0.13 17.04 8.28
N LYS A 156 -0.06 17.08 9.61
CA LYS A 156 -1.22 17.31 10.48
C LYS A 156 -1.88 18.65 10.22
N ARG A 157 -1.08 19.72 10.07
CA ARG A 157 -1.59 21.05 9.75
C ARG A 157 -2.34 21.04 8.40
N ILE A 158 -1.71 20.61 7.33
CA ILE A 158 -2.29 20.56 5.98
C ILE A 158 -3.54 19.69 5.96
N ARG A 159 -3.48 18.48 6.54
CA ARG A 159 -4.59 17.54 6.61
C ARG A 159 -5.84 18.17 7.26
N ASN A 160 -5.67 18.98 8.30
CA ASN A 160 -6.79 19.57 9.03
C ASN A 160 -7.23 20.93 8.47
N GLU A 161 -6.28 21.83 8.14
CA GLU A 161 -6.62 23.20 7.71
C GLU A 161 -7.15 23.25 6.27
N ILE A 162 -6.59 22.42 5.37
CA ILE A 162 -7.00 22.43 3.95
C ILE A 162 -8.17 21.46 3.70
N TYR A 163 -8.13 20.27 4.32
CA TYR A 163 -9.06 19.19 4.00
C TYR A 163 -10.13 18.94 5.07
N GLY A 164 -10.02 19.54 6.24
CA GLY A 164 -11.02 19.46 7.31
C GLY A 164 -11.34 18.02 7.72
N THR A 165 -12.62 17.73 7.90
CA THR A 165 -13.09 16.39 8.33
C THR A 165 -12.86 15.28 7.29
N ALA A 166 -12.90 15.62 5.99
CA ALA A 166 -12.63 14.64 4.93
C ALA A 166 -11.19 14.13 4.97
N GLY A 167 -10.25 15.02 5.27
CA GLY A 167 -8.83 14.73 5.36
C GLY A 167 -8.20 14.30 4.03
N SER A 168 -6.88 14.29 3.99
CA SER A 168 -6.08 13.78 2.88
C SER A 168 -4.78 13.20 3.43
N ASN A 169 -4.21 12.22 2.75
CA ASN A 169 -2.80 11.86 2.94
C ASN A 169 -1.94 13.02 2.42
N VAL A 170 -0.84 13.34 3.10
CA VAL A 170 0.05 14.42 2.71
C VAL A 170 1.43 13.85 2.41
N ASN A 171 1.88 14.03 1.16
CA ASN A 171 3.14 13.49 0.68
C ASN A 171 4.10 14.64 0.43
N PHE A 172 5.20 14.67 1.17
CA PHE A 172 6.30 15.59 0.96
C PHE A 172 7.36 14.92 0.09
N VAL A 173 7.83 15.64 -0.92
CA VAL A 173 8.62 15.09 -2.02
C VAL A 173 9.88 15.91 -2.23
N GLU A 174 11.03 15.24 -2.35
CA GLU A 174 12.31 15.82 -2.78
C GLU A 174 12.76 15.18 -4.08
N GLN A 175 13.00 16.00 -5.08
CA GLN A 175 13.55 15.53 -6.36
C GLN A 175 15.03 15.21 -6.23
N VAL A 176 15.41 13.96 -6.54
CA VAL A 176 16.82 13.51 -6.53
C VAL A 176 17.44 13.64 -7.91
N ASP A 177 16.70 13.17 -8.93
CA ASP A 177 17.11 13.26 -10.35
C ASP A 177 15.86 13.29 -11.26
N ALA A 178 16.05 13.10 -12.56
CA ALA A 178 14.96 13.16 -13.55
C ALA A 178 13.90 12.04 -13.40
N SER A 179 14.18 10.99 -12.64
CA SER A 179 13.30 9.81 -12.50
C SER A 179 13.14 9.33 -11.07
N THR A 180 13.80 9.99 -10.12
CA THR A 180 13.85 9.57 -8.72
C THR A 180 13.38 10.68 -7.80
N PHE A 181 12.36 10.39 -6.98
CA PHE A 181 11.77 11.33 -6.02
C PHE A 181 11.62 10.66 -4.66
N LYS A 182 12.31 11.16 -3.63
CA LYS A 182 12.14 10.70 -2.26
C LYS A 182 10.79 11.16 -1.73
N VAL A 183 10.13 10.31 -0.96
CA VAL A 183 8.79 10.59 -0.42
C VAL A 183 8.74 10.27 1.06
N ARG A 184 8.14 11.18 1.83
CA ARG A 184 7.71 10.95 3.21
C ARG A 184 6.23 11.31 3.32
N THR A 185 5.44 10.45 3.96
CA THR A 185 3.97 10.58 3.96
C THR A 185 3.42 10.64 5.38
N TYR A 186 2.64 11.70 5.64
CA TYR A 186 1.70 11.74 6.77
C TYR A 186 0.38 11.09 6.32
N GLU A 187 -0.02 10.01 6.98
CA GLU A 187 -1.13 9.18 6.52
C GLU A 187 -2.42 9.44 7.29
N ARG A 188 -3.48 9.77 6.55
CA ARG A 188 -4.83 9.94 7.08
C ARG A 188 -5.35 8.63 7.68
N GLY A 189 -5.84 8.68 8.90
CA GLY A 189 -6.35 7.51 9.63
C GLY A 189 -5.29 6.85 10.53
N VAL A 190 -4.00 6.97 10.17
CA VAL A 190 -2.89 6.68 11.08
C VAL A 190 -2.57 7.92 11.91
N GLU A 191 -2.70 9.10 11.29
CA GLU A 191 -2.44 10.44 11.86
C GLU A 191 -0.98 10.60 12.33
N ASP A 192 -0.07 9.95 11.60
CA ASP A 192 1.37 9.99 11.81
C ASP A 192 2.11 9.73 10.50
N GLU A 193 3.45 9.84 10.52
CA GLU A 193 4.31 9.45 9.40
C GLU A 193 4.38 7.93 9.28
N THR A 194 4.19 7.40 8.07
CA THR A 194 4.29 5.97 7.78
C THR A 194 5.55 5.64 6.98
N LEU A 195 6.01 4.37 7.09
CA LEU A 195 7.20 3.90 6.38
C LEU A 195 7.01 3.85 4.86
N ALA A 196 5.78 3.63 4.39
CA ALA A 196 5.42 3.60 2.98
C ALA A 196 3.90 3.64 2.78
N CYS A 197 3.44 4.51 1.89
CA CYS A 197 2.05 4.58 1.43
C CYS A 197 1.99 4.28 -0.08
N GLY A 198 1.40 3.15 -0.46
CA GLY A 198 1.35 2.69 -1.86
C GLY A 198 0.58 3.63 -2.79
N THR A 199 -0.62 4.08 -2.35
CA THR A 199 -1.40 5.08 -3.09
C THR A 199 -0.72 6.45 -3.10
N GLY A 200 0.02 6.79 -2.03
CA GLY A 200 0.78 8.02 -1.93
C GLY A 200 1.90 8.12 -2.96
N VAL A 201 2.75 7.09 -3.07
CA VAL A 201 3.82 7.10 -4.07
C VAL A 201 3.27 7.05 -5.49
N THR A 202 2.11 6.43 -5.71
CA THR A 202 1.39 6.47 -6.99
C THR A 202 0.97 7.90 -7.32
N ALA A 203 0.37 8.61 -6.36
CA ALA A 203 0.00 10.02 -6.52
C ALA A 203 1.22 10.91 -6.80
N VAL A 204 2.34 10.67 -6.10
CA VAL A 204 3.60 11.40 -6.34
C VAL A 204 4.12 11.19 -7.76
N ALA A 205 4.21 9.95 -8.25
CA ALA A 205 4.69 9.67 -9.60
C ALA A 205 3.86 10.42 -10.66
N ILE A 206 2.53 10.37 -10.54
CA ILE A 206 1.59 11.06 -11.43
C ILE A 206 1.75 12.57 -11.32
N ALA A 207 1.83 13.13 -10.10
CA ALA A 207 2.00 14.55 -9.88
C ALA A 207 3.31 15.09 -10.49
N MET A 208 4.41 14.37 -10.33
CA MET A 208 5.71 14.75 -10.90
C MET A 208 5.72 14.70 -12.42
N HIS A 209 5.03 13.73 -13.02
CA HIS A 209 4.86 13.67 -14.47
C HIS A 209 3.94 14.79 -14.99
N THR A 210 2.78 15.02 -14.35
CA THR A 210 1.82 16.07 -14.72
C THR A 210 2.45 17.48 -14.68
N THR A 211 3.36 17.71 -13.74
CA THR A 211 4.05 19.01 -13.58
C THR A 211 5.39 19.09 -14.32
N GLU A 212 5.64 18.14 -15.23
CA GLU A 212 6.85 18.08 -16.08
C GLU A 212 8.18 18.02 -15.29
N LYS A 213 8.13 17.62 -14.02
CA LYS A 213 9.34 17.33 -13.23
C LYS A 213 10.05 16.06 -13.69
N THR A 214 9.29 15.18 -14.33
CA THR A 214 9.80 14.01 -15.06
C THR A 214 9.05 13.83 -16.38
N LYS A 215 9.74 13.27 -17.38
CA LYS A 215 9.13 12.78 -18.62
C LYS A 215 9.09 11.26 -18.71
N ASN A 216 9.55 10.60 -17.64
CA ASN A 216 9.61 9.14 -17.58
C ASN A 216 8.28 8.56 -17.13
N ASN A 217 7.81 7.55 -17.85
CA ASN A 217 6.62 6.76 -17.48
C ASN A 217 6.91 5.69 -16.41
N SER A 218 8.12 5.67 -15.87
CA SER A 218 8.54 4.82 -14.75
C SER A 218 9.36 5.66 -13.78
N VAL A 219 8.87 5.78 -12.55
CA VAL A 219 9.41 6.68 -11.52
C VAL A 219 9.84 5.86 -10.32
N SER A 220 11.06 6.12 -9.84
CA SER A 220 11.62 5.53 -8.63
C SER A 220 11.30 6.40 -7.41
N LEU A 221 10.78 5.78 -6.36
CA LEU A 221 10.25 6.45 -5.18
C LEU A 221 10.83 5.84 -3.90
N PRO A 222 12.03 6.27 -3.49
CA PRO A 222 12.57 5.92 -2.18
C PRO A 222 11.67 6.46 -1.07
N VAL A 223 11.27 5.59 -0.15
CA VAL A 223 10.51 5.88 1.07
C VAL A 223 11.27 5.34 2.29
N ASN A 224 10.87 5.66 3.51
CA ASN A 224 11.57 5.19 4.72
C ASN A 224 11.65 3.66 4.79
N GLY A 225 10.65 2.93 4.28
CA GLY A 225 10.60 1.46 4.28
C GLY A 225 11.33 0.77 3.12
N GLY A 226 11.91 1.51 2.16
CA GLY A 226 12.59 0.95 0.99
C GLY A 226 12.34 1.73 -0.29
N THR A 227 12.45 1.07 -1.44
CA THR A 227 12.21 1.72 -2.74
C THR A 227 11.03 1.08 -3.45
N LEU A 228 10.11 1.93 -3.90
CA LEU A 228 8.98 1.58 -4.74
C LEU A 228 9.19 2.14 -6.14
N THR A 229 8.57 1.55 -7.14
CA THR A 229 8.55 2.06 -8.51
C THR A 229 7.11 2.13 -8.98
N VAL A 230 6.72 3.24 -9.59
CA VAL A 230 5.42 3.39 -10.24
C VAL A 230 5.64 3.55 -11.73
N SER A 231 4.96 2.73 -12.52
CA SER A 231 4.93 2.85 -13.98
C SER A 231 3.48 3.06 -14.47
N PHE A 232 3.31 3.75 -15.59
CA PHE A 232 2.00 4.10 -16.13
C PHE A 232 2.08 4.43 -17.62
N ASP A 233 0.92 4.41 -18.28
CA ASP A 233 0.71 5.01 -19.59
C ASP A 233 0.03 6.37 -19.41
N ALA A 234 0.63 7.43 -19.98
CA ALA A 234 0.07 8.78 -19.93
C ALA A 234 -0.43 9.20 -21.31
N VAL A 235 -1.73 9.44 -21.43
CA VAL A 235 -2.38 9.88 -22.69
C VAL A 235 -3.38 10.97 -22.37
N ASP A 236 -3.19 12.16 -22.98
CA ASP A 236 -4.09 13.30 -22.87
C ASP A 236 -4.45 13.69 -21.41
N GLY A 237 -3.44 13.66 -20.52
CA GLY A 237 -3.63 13.98 -19.10
C GLY A 237 -4.31 12.88 -18.27
N HIS A 238 -4.58 11.71 -18.86
CA HIS A 238 -5.09 10.52 -18.20
C HIS A 238 -3.97 9.51 -17.97
N TYR A 239 -3.97 8.86 -16.81
CA TYR A 239 -3.01 7.83 -16.45
C TYR A 239 -3.69 6.49 -16.33
N LYS A 240 -3.23 5.53 -17.12
CA LYS A 240 -3.78 4.17 -17.21
C LYS A 240 -2.67 3.14 -17.04
N ASN A 241 -3.06 1.87 -16.88
CA ASN A 241 -2.11 0.77 -16.71
C ASN A 241 -1.06 1.11 -15.63
N ILE A 242 -1.54 1.67 -14.53
CA ILE A 242 -0.68 2.09 -13.42
C ILE A 242 -0.28 0.86 -12.63
N PHE A 243 1.02 0.64 -12.46
CA PHE A 243 1.56 -0.45 -11.66
C PHE A 243 2.46 0.08 -10.55
N LEU A 244 2.15 -0.32 -9.33
CA LEU A 244 2.98 -0.12 -8.15
C LEU A 244 3.86 -1.35 -7.93
N LYS A 245 5.17 -1.23 -8.18
CA LYS A 245 6.15 -2.30 -8.02
C LYS A 245 6.97 -2.10 -6.76
N GLY A 246 7.11 -3.15 -5.97
CA GLY A 246 7.92 -3.13 -4.77
C GLY A 246 8.16 -4.52 -4.18
N PRO A 247 9.00 -4.61 -3.14
CA PRO A 247 9.28 -5.88 -2.47
C PRO A 247 8.08 -6.38 -1.69
N ALA A 248 8.00 -7.71 -1.57
CA ALA A 248 7.16 -8.42 -0.63
C ALA A 248 7.99 -9.53 -0.01
N THR A 249 8.33 -9.39 1.27
CA THR A 249 9.32 -10.23 1.92
C THR A 249 8.68 -11.14 2.95
N PHE A 250 8.86 -12.44 2.79
CA PHE A 250 8.59 -13.43 3.82
C PHE A 250 9.58 -13.25 4.98
N VAL A 251 9.08 -13.17 6.21
CA VAL A 251 9.92 -13.01 7.42
C VAL A 251 10.04 -14.34 8.14
N PHE A 252 8.92 -14.92 8.62
CA PHE A 252 8.89 -16.23 9.26
C PHE A 252 7.52 -16.87 9.20
N LYS A 253 7.46 -18.18 9.53
CA LYS A 253 6.25 -18.96 9.72
C LYS A 253 6.17 -19.37 11.18
N GLY A 254 4.97 -19.37 11.75
CA GLY A 254 4.71 -19.79 13.13
C GLY A 254 3.41 -20.55 13.28
N VAL A 255 3.21 -21.06 14.50
CA VAL A 255 1.95 -21.68 14.96
C VAL A 255 1.61 -21.09 16.30
N ILE A 256 0.37 -20.66 16.48
CA ILE A 256 -0.17 -20.12 17.74
C ILE A 256 -1.46 -20.85 18.13
N GLU A 257 -1.72 -20.99 19.41
CA GLU A 257 -3.00 -21.47 19.91
C GLU A 257 -3.98 -20.30 20.09
N ILE A 258 -5.15 -20.42 19.48
CA ILE A 258 -6.23 -19.43 19.48
C ILE A 258 -7.53 -20.05 19.99
#